data_6f40a2b2102d835cb2386210be0fe85b
#
_entry.id   6f40a2b2102d835cb2386210be0fe85b
#
_cell.length_a   1.000
_cell.length_b   1.000
_cell.length_c   1.000
_cell.angle_alpha   90.00
_cell.angle_beta   90.00
_cell.angle_gamma   90.00
#
_symmetry.space_group_name_H-M   'P 1'
#
loop_
_entity.id
_entity.type
_entity.pdbx_description
1 polymer ?
#
loop_
_entity_poly.entity_id
_entity_poly.type
_entity_poly.pdbx_seq_one_letter_code
_entity_poly.pdbx_strand_id
1 'polypeptide(L)'
;MSFDEAKQWYDGYDLIAHHQSGDRYYSMYSPKSVVEAMLRHKFGTYWNQTETYEALKIYIQMDMDGLQDSVVRMLAGESVSINIGTFSNDMTTFATKDDILTLLVHLGYLTYDSIRETAAIPNKEVSQEYVNAISTMNWHGVADSVESSRKLLEAL
;
A
#
# COMPACT_ATOMS: atom_id res chain seq x y z
N MET A 1 -15.18 10.78 -15.80
CA MET A 1 -14.02 10.08 -15.19
C MET A 1 -13.01 9.76 -16.28
N SER A 2 -11.78 10.19 -16.12
CA SER A 2 -10.71 9.90 -17.09
C SER A 2 -9.97 8.61 -16.78
N PHE A 3 -9.38 8.02 -17.81
CA PHE A 3 -8.54 6.83 -17.66
C PHE A 3 -7.31 7.10 -16.78
N ASP A 4 -6.70 8.28 -16.94
CA ASP A 4 -5.52 8.65 -16.16
C ASP A 4 -5.83 8.78 -14.66
N GLU A 5 -6.98 9.31 -14.32
CA GLU A 5 -7.44 9.37 -12.92
C GLU A 5 -7.69 7.96 -12.36
N ALA A 6 -8.35 7.09 -13.13
CA ALA A 6 -8.58 5.71 -12.73
C ALA A 6 -7.26 4.98 -12.47
N LYS A 7 -6.24 5.25 -13.30
CA LYS A 7 -4.90 4.69 -13.14
C LYS A 7 -4.24 5.13 -11.83
N GLN A 8 -4.31 6.42 -11.51
CA GLN A 8 -3.74 6.95 -10.26
C GLN A 8 -4.41 6.35 -9.02
N TRP A 9 -5.71 6.11 -9.09
CA TRP A 9 -6.48 5.62 -7.96
C TRP A 9 -6.34 4.12 -7.72
N TYR A 10 -6.28 3.30 -8.78
CA TYR A 10 -6.51 1.87 -8.65
C TYR A 10 -5.46 0.95 -9.28
N ASP A 11 -4.54 1.49 -10.06
CA ASP A 11 -3.45 0.75 -10.68
C ASP A 11 -2.26 0.60 -9.70
N GLY A 12 -1.19 -0.02 -10.13
CA GLY A 12 0.10 -0.02 -9.43
C GLY A 12 0.47 -1.31 -8.72
N TYR A 13 -0.31 -2.38 -8.87
CA TYR A 13 0.09 -3.70 -8.39
C TYR A 13 1.01 -4.36 -9.42
N ASP A 14 2.26 -4.56 -9.04
CA ASP A 14 3.26 -5.13 -9.93
C ASP A 14 3.14 -6.65 -10.00
N LEU A 15 3.02 -7.15 -11.21
CA LEU A 15 3.05 -8.58 -11.50
C LEU A 15 4.18 -8.87 -12.47
N ILE A 16 5.04 -9.80 -12.10
CA ILE A 16 6.12 -10.27 -12.96
C ILE A 16 5.77 -11.68 -13.42
N ALA A 17 5.55 -11.83 -14.72
CA ALA A 17 5.31 -13.13 -15.33
C ALA A 17 6.59 -13.65 -15.95
N HIS A 18 7.05 -14.80 -15.46
CA HIS A 18 8.25 -15.47 -15.99
C HIS A 18 7.88 -16.30 -17.21
N HIS A 19 8.47 -15.97 -18.34
CA HIS A 19 8.33 -16.70 -19.60
C HIS A 19 9.69 -17.24 -20.06
N GLN A 20 9.68 -18.30 -20.87
CA GLN A 20 10.91 -18.83 -21.46
C GLN A 20 11.62 -17.81 -22.37
N SER A 21 10.89 -16.83 -22.91
CA SER A 21 11.41 -15.74 -23.74
C SER A 21 11.87 -14.51 -22.95
N GLY A 22 11.78 -14.54 -21.62
CA GLY A 22 12.11 -13.44 -20.73
C GLY A 22 10.95 -13.04 -19.80
N ASP A 23 11.25 -12.22 -18.80
CA ASP A 23 10.25 -11.76 -17.84
C ASP A 23 9.41 -10.62 -18.42
N ARG A 24 8.11 -10.65 -18.14
CA ARG A 24 7.19 -9.56 -18.49
C ARG A 24 6.63 -8.91 -17.24
N TYR A 25 6.57 -7.58 -17.27
CA TYR A 25 6.07 -6.75 -16.18
C TYR A 25 4.68 -6.25 -16.52
N TYR A 26 3.76 -6.42 -15.58
CA TYR A 26 2.39 -5.93 -15.70
C TYR A 26 2.05 -5.09 -14.48
N SER A 27 1.34 -3.99 -14.72
CA SER A 27 0.71 -3.22 -13.65
C SER A 27 -0.77 -3.57 -13.62
N MET A 28 -1.27 -3.94 -12.45
CA MET A 28 -2.62 -4.47 -12.27
C MET A 28 -3.49 -3.51 -11.48
N TYR A 29 -4.76 -3.46 -11.84
CA TYR A 29 -5.78 -2.68 -11.14
C TYR A 29 -6.44 -3.52 -10.05
N SER A 30 -6.99 -2.82 -9.03
CA SER A 30 -7.95 -3.41 -8.11
C SER A 30 -9.32 -3.53 -8.81
N PRO A 31 -9.77 -4.72 -9.21
CA PRO A 31 -11.01 -4.83 -10.00
C PRO A 31 -12.25 -4.35 -9.26
N LYS A 32 -12.35 -4.66 -7.97
CA LYS A 32 -13.48 -4.25 -7.14
C LYS A 32 -13.59 -2.73 -7.08
N SER A 33 -12.49 -2.05 -6.83
CA SER A 33 -12.49 -0.59 -6.69
C SER A 33 -12.83 0.11 -8.02
N VAL A 34 -12.33 -0.41 -9.13
CA VAL A 34 -12.67 0.10 -10.46
C VAL A 34 -14.17 -0.02 -10.73
N VAL A 35 -14.75 -1.19 -10.47
CA VAL A 35 -16.19 -1.43 -10.66
C VAL A 35 -17.03 -0.50 -9.79
N GLU A 36 -16.70 -0.37 -8.50
CA GLU A 36 -17.42 0.51 -7.58
C GLU A 36 -17.33 1.98 -8.01
N ALA A 37 -16.15 2.43 -8.45
CA ALA A 37 -15.98 3.80 -8.95
C ALA A 37 -16.82 4.05 -10.18
N MET A 38 -16.89 3.10 -11.11
CA MET A 38 -17.70 3.20 -12.31
C MET A 38 -19.18 3.25 -11.98
N LEU A 39 -19.65 2.37 -11.10
CA LEU A 39 -21.06 2.32 -10.69
C LEU A 39 -21.51 3.60 -9.96
N ARG A 40 -20.63 4.18 -9.17
CA ARG A 40 -20.93 5.39 -8.38
C ARG A 40 -20.57 6.69 -9.08
N HIS A 41 -19.92 6.61 -10.25
CA HIS A 41 -19.38 7.77 -10.98
C HIS A 41 -18.50 8.67 -10.11
N LYS A 42 -17.73 8.06 -9.19
CA LYS A 42 -16.89 8.78 -8.24
C LYS A 42 -15.63 7.96 -7.89
N PHE A 43 -14.49 8.61 -7.96
CA PHE A 43 -13.25 8.05 -7.40
C PHE A 43 -13.25 8.16 -5.88
N GLY A 44 -12.75 7.16 -5.21
CA GLY A 44 -12.67 7.13 -3.76
C GLY A 44 -12.11 5.81 -3.23
N THR A 45 -12.12 5.66 -1.93
CA THR A 45 -11.66 4.45 -1.26
C THR A 45 -12.85 3.50 -1.05
N TYR A 46 -12.70 2.28 -1.52
CA TYR A 46 -13.74 1.24 -1.44
C TYR A 46 -13.30 0.03 -0.61
N TRP A 47 -12.05 0.05 -0.11
CA TRP A 47 -11.48 -1.00 0.73
C TRP A 47 -11.85 -0.87 2.20
N ASN A 48 -12.15 0.33 2.68
CA ASN A 48 -12.47 0.61 4.08
C ASN A 48 -13.72 -0.11 4.61
N GLN A 49 -14.48 -0.73 3.72
CA GLN A 49 -15.66 -1.53 4.08
C GLN A 49 -15.35 -3.03 4.20
N THR A 50 -14.07 -3.40 4.24
CA THR A 50 -13.61 -4.78 4.32
C THR A 50 -13.00 -5.08 5.69
N GLU A 51 -13.03 -6.36 6.09
CA GLU A 51 -12.37 -6.82 7.32
C GLU A 51 -10.85 -6.56 7.30
N THR A 52 -10.26 -6.51 6.12
CA THR A 52 -8.83 -6.25 5.95
C THR A 52 -8.40 -4.85 6.40
N TYR A 53 -9.30 -3.87 6.36
CA TYR A 53 -9.01 -2.52 6.85
C TYR A 53 -8.76 -2.50 8.36
N GLU A 54 -9.54 -3.24 9.13
CA GLU A 54 -9.31 -3.37 10.57
C GLU A 54 -7.98 -4.07 10.87
N ALA A 55 -7.63 -5.07 10.05
CA ALA A 55 -6.33 -5.72 10.13
C ALA A 55 -5.17 -4.74 9.89
N LEU A 56 -5.27 -3.86 8.89
CA LEU A 56 -4.27 -2.83 8.62
C LEU A 56 -3.99 -1.98 9.87
N LYS A 57 -5.03 -1.50 10.54
CA LYS A 57 -4.90 -0.72 11.77
C LYS A 57 -4.15 -1.49 12.86
N ILE A 58 -4.54 -2.74 13.10
CA ILE A 58 -3.95 -3.58 14.14
C ILE A 58 -2.45 -3.78 13.88
N TYR A 59 -2.07 -4.13 12.65
CA TYR A 59 -0.68 -4.42 12.32
C TYR A 59 0.20 -3.17 12.36
N ILE A 60 -0.29 -2.02 11.91
CA ILE A 60 0.45 -0.76 12.01
C ILE A 60 0.64 -0.33 13.47
N GLN A 61 -0.34 -0.60 14.33
CA GLN A 61 -0.27 -0.30 15.77
C GLN A 61 0.76 -1.13 16.54
N MET A 62 1.23 -2.24 15.99
CA MET A 62 2.22 -3.10 16.65
C MET A 62 3.56 -2.42 16.90
N ASP A 63 3.80 -1.27 16.28
CA ASP A 63 4.98 -0.40 16.49
C ASP A 63 6.29 -1.18 16.50
N MET A 64 6.46 -2.07 15.52
CA MET A 64 7.71 -2.77 15.30
C MET A 64 8.81 -1.77 14.93
N ASP A 65 10.01 -2.01 15.44
CA ASP A 65 11.17 -1.14 15.20
C ASP A 65 11.41 -0.91 13.71
N GLY A 66 11.32 0.35 13.29
CA GLY A 66 11.46 0.78 11.91
C GLY A 66 10.18 0.69 11.04
N LEU A 67 9.08 0.13 11.57
CA LEU A 67 7.83 0.03 10.80
C LEU A 67 7.24 1.39 10.48
N GLN A 68 7.17 2.28 11.46
CA GLN A 68 6.66 3.63 11.29
C GLN A 68 7.44 4.41 10.24
N ASP A 69 8.77 4.36 10.31
CA ASP A 69 9.65 4.99 9.31
C ASP A 69 9.38 4.46 7.91
N SER A 70 9.26 3.14 7.76
CA SER A 70 8.97 2.50 6.48
C SER A 70 7.62 2.94 5.90
N VAL A 71 6.57 2.99 6.71
CA VAL A 71 5.24 3.44 6.28
C VAL A 71 5.27 4.90 5.83
N VAL A 72 5.93 5.77 6.59
CA VAL A 72 6.06 7.20 6.25
C VAL A 72 6.81 7.38 4.93
N ARG A 73 7.89 6.65 4.72
CA ARG A 73 8.66 6.70 3.46
C ARG A 73 7.83 6.25 2.26
N MET A 74 7.06 5.16 2.42
CA MET A 74 6.16 4.69 1.36
C MET A 74 5.02 5.67 1.07
N LEU A 75 4.49 6.35 2.08
CA LEU A 75 3.49 7.42 1.91
C LEU A 75 4.07 8.63 1.16
N ALA A 76 5.37 8.88 1.30
CA ALA A 76 6.08 9.91 0.55
C ALA A 76 6.39 9.50 -0.91
N GLY A 77 6.02 8.29 -1.31
CA GLY A 77 6.23 7.79 -2.67
C GLY A 77 7.49 6.95 -2.86
N GLU A 78 8.18 6.60 -1.77
CA GLU A 78 9.39 5.76 -1.84
C GLU A 78 9.05 4.27 -1.77
N SER A 79 9.97 3.44 -2.26
CA SER A 79 9.97 1.99 -2.02
C SER A 79 10.92 1.67 -0.88
N VAL A 80 10.57 0.66 -0.08
CA VAL A 80 11.44 0.19 1.01
C VAL A 80 11.86 -1.26 0.77
N SER A 81 13.10 -1.57 1.11
CA SER A 81 13.61 -2.95 1.03
C SER A 81 12.94 -3.81 2.08
N ILE A 82 12.48 -4.99 1.70
CA ILE A 82 11.92 -5.98 2.61
C ILE A 82 12.51 -7.37 2.33
N ASN A 83 12.64 -8.17 3.39
CA ASN A 83 13.04 -9.57 3.29
C ASN A 83 11.84 -10.46 3.56
N ILE A 84 11.28 -11.04 2.50
CA ILE A 84 10.12 -11.93 2.59
C ILE A 84 10.48 -13.34 3.06
N GLY A 85 11.77 -13.71 3.05
CA GLY A 85 12.22 -15.04 3.40
C GLY A 85 12.09 -15.38 4.88
N THR A 86 11.97 -14.40 5.75
CA THR A 86 11.78 -14.59 7.19
C THR A 86 10.32 -14.73 7.60
N PHE A 87 9.40 -14.47 6.69
CA PHE A 87 7.97 -14.56 6.96
C PHE A 87 7.54 -16.03 7.11
N SER A 88 7.03 -16.39 8.28
CA SER A 88 6.39 -17.67 8.48
C SER A 88 4.88 -17.53 8.21
N ASN A 89 4.29 -18.52 7.53
CA ASN A 89 2.84 -18.54 7.28
C ASN A 89 2.01 -18.68 8.58
N ASP A 90 2.67 -18.80 9.70
CA ASP A 90 2.04 -18.74 11.01
C ASP A 90 1.77 -17.27 11.37
N MET A 91 0.55 -16.82 11.13
CA MET A 91 0.11 -15.44 11.40
C MET A 91 0.16 -15.05 12.88
N THR A 92 0.70 -15.91 13.75
CA THR A 92 0.72 -15.68 15.20
C THR A 92 2.03 -15.08 15.71
N THR A 93 3.10 -15.08 14.90
CA THR A 93 4.42 -14.66 15.37
C THR A 93 5.07 -13.68 14.38
N PHE A 94 4.99 -12.39 14.70
CA PHE A 94 5.72 -11.35 13.97
C PHE A 94 6.95 -10.96 14.77
N ALA A 95 8.14 -11.26 14.22
CA ALA A 95 9.40 -10.96 14.87
C ALA A 95 10.00 -9.62 14.42
N THR A 96 9.73 -9.19 13.18
CA THR A 96 10.32 -7.99 12.58
C THR A 96 9.29 -7.18 11.79
N LYS A 97 9.67 -5.93 11.47
CA LYS A 97 8.86 -5.09 10.54
C LYS A 97 8.66 -5.76 9.19
N ASP A 98 9.63 -6.53 8.71
CA ASP A 98 9.55 -7.21 7.42
C ASP A 98 8.43 -8.25 7.39
N ASP A 99 8.17 -8.91 8.51
CA ASP A 99 7.06 -9.84 8.64
C ASP A 99 5.71 -9.13 8.46
N ILE A 100 5.55 -7.96 9.08
CA ILE A 100 4.33 -7.16 8.96
C ILE A 100 4.19 -6.61 7.53
N LEU A 101 5.26 -6.09 6.95
CA LEU A 101 5.24 -5.57 5.58
C LEU A 101 4.93 -6.69 4.58
N THR A 102 5.47 -7.89 4.78
CA THR A 102 5.15 -9.05 3.94
C THR A 102 3.68 -9.43 4.04
N LEU A 103 3.11 -9.43 5.26
CA LEU A 103 1.68 -9.65 5.44
C LEU A 103 0.84 -8.60 4.70
N LEU A 104 1.23 -7.33 4.75
CA LEU A 104 0.53 -6.26 4.03
C LEU A 104 0.60 -6.44 2.51
N VAL A 105 1.68 -7.01 1.99
CA VAL A 105 1.73 -7.43 0.57
C VAL A 105 0.69 -8.51 0.29
N HIS A 106 0.59 -9.54 1.13
CA HIS A 106 -0.39 -10.61 0.97
C HIS A 106 -1.85 -10.11 1.06
N LEU A 107 -2.10 -9.12 1.89
CA LEU A 107 -3.44 -8.52 2.03
C LEU A 107 -3.78 -7.52 0.92
N GLY A 108 -2.81 -7.18 0.05
CA GLY A 108 -3.02 -6.24 -1.05
C GLY A 108 -2.84 -4.77 -0.67
N TYR A 109 -2.33 -4.46 0.52
CA TYR A 109 -2.02 -3.08 0.94
C TYR A 109 -0.66 -2.58 0.47
N LEU A 110 0.19 -3.48 -0.01
CA LEU A 110 1.47 -3.13 -0.62
C LEU A 110 1.64 -3.92 -1.91
N THR A 111 2.38 -3.36 -2.85
CA THR A 111 2.92 -4.08 -4.00
C THR A 111 4.35 -4.50 -3.71
N TYR A 112 4.81 -5.58 -4.33
CA TYR A 112 6.15 -6.13 -4.13
C TYR A 112 6.87 -6.29 -5.47
N ASP A 113 8.07 -5.74 -5.56
CA ASP A 113 8.99 -5.95 -6.70
C ASP A 113 9.98 -7.06 -6.34
N SER A 114 9.81 -8.23 -6.95
CA SER A 114 10.63 -9.41 -6.65
C SER A 114 12.07 -9.31 -7.15
N ILE A 115 12.34 -8.42 -8.09
CA ILE A 115 13.70 -8.21 -8.62
C ILE A 115 14.49 -7.28 -7.71
N ARG A 116 13.88 -6.18 -7.28
CA ARG A 116 14.50 -5.21 -6.36
C ARG A 116 14.36 -5.58 -4.90
N GLU A 117 13.50 -6.55 -4.59
CA GLU A 117 13.13 -6.96 -3.24
C GLU A 117 12.64 -5.77 -2.41
N THR A 118 11.74 -4.98 -2.99
CA THR A 118 11.18 -3.79 -2.38
C THR A 118 9.66 -3.83 -2.35
N ALA A 119 9.09 -3.16 -1.35
CA ALA A 119 7.65 -2.95 -1.25
C ALA A 119 7.32 -1.46 -1.35
N ALA A 120 6.14 -1.17 -1.85
CA ALA A 120 5.64 0.20 -1.99
C ALA A 120 4.11 0.22 -1.88
N ILE A 121 3.56 1.40 -1.61
CA ILE A 121 2.11 1.62 -1.67
C ILE A 121 1.72 1.70 -3.16
N PRO A 122 0.76 0.87 -3.62
CA PRO A 122 0.52 0.72 -5.05
C PRO A 122 -0.17 1.91 -5.72
N ASN A 123 -1.10 2.58 -5.02
CA ASN A 123 -1.93 3.60 -5.63
C ASN A 123 -2.52 4.58 -4.61
N LYS A 124 -3.28 5.55 -5.11
CA LYS A 124 -3.88 6.61 -4.32
C LYS A 124 -4.95 6.10 -3.35
N GLU A 125 -5.76 5.11 -3.75
CA GLU A 125 -6.77 4.50 -2.88
C GLU A 125 -6.13 3.92 -1.62
N VAL A 126 -5.12 3.07 -1.79
CA VAL A 126 -4.44 2.41 -0.68
C VAL A 126 -3.65 3.42 0.16
N SER A 127 -3.00 4.40 -0.48
CA SER A 127 -2.34 5.50 0.23
C SER A 127 -3.32 6.22 1.16
N GLN A 128 -4.54 6.51 0.69
CA GLN A 128 -5.57 7.16 1.51
C GLN A 128 -6.01 6.27 2.68
N GLU A 129 -6.06 4.95 2.49
CA GLU A 129 -6.37 4.01 3.58
C GLU A 129 -5.29 4.05 4.68
N TYR A 130 -4.01 4.13 4.31
CA TYR A 130 -2.93 4.31 5.29
C TYR A 130 -3.06 5.63 6.05
N VAL A 131 -3.34 6.73 5.36
CA VAL A 131 -3.53 8.05 6.01
C VAL A 131 -4.71 7.99 6.99
N ASN A 132 -5.81 7.38 6.60
CA ASN A 132 -6.98 7.21 7.46
C ASN A 132 -6.64 6.37 8.71
N ALA A 133 -5.89 5.28 8.52
CA ALA A 133 -5.49 4.40 9.62
C ALA A 133 -4.57 5.14 10.61
N ILE A 134 -3.53 5.82 10.14
CA ILE A 134 -2.60 6.52 11.02
C ILE A 134 -3.19 7.77 11.67
N SER A 135 -4.21 8.39 11.08
CA SER A 135 -4.89 9.54 11.68
C SER A 135 -5.70 9.16 12.93
N THR A 136 -6.08 7.89 13.07
CA THR A 136 -6.75 7.37 14.28
C THR A 136 -5.77 6.97 15.39
N MET A 137 -4.47 7.05 15.11
CA MET A 137 -3.38 6.71 16.03
C MET A 137 -2.68 8.00 16.52
N ASN A 138 -1.72 7.86 17.45
CA ASN A 138 -0.93 8.98 17.95
C ASN A 138 0.15 9.48 16.94
N TRP A 139 -0.09 9.30 15.66
CA TRP A 139 0.80 9.71 14.57
C TRP A 139 0.35 11.00 13.88
N HIS A 140 -0.50 11.80 14.51
CA HIS A 140 -1.13 12.98 13.89
C HIS A 140 -0.13 13.93 13.24
N GLY A 141 0.98 14.24 13.91
CA GLY A 141 2.00 15.16 13.37
C GLY A 141 2.66 14.64 12.11
N VAL A 142 2.86 13.31 12.02
CA VAL A 142 3.46 12.67 10.85
C VAL A 142 2.46 12.64 9.68
N ALA A 143 1.21 12.30 9.95
CA ALA A 143 0.15 12.29 8.94
C ALA A 143 -0.05 13.69 8.32
N ASP A 144 -0.09 14.73 9.15
CA ASP A 144 -0.23 16.11 8.69
C ASP A 144 0.97 16.55 7.84
N SER A 145 2.18 16.15 8.21
CA SER A 145 3.39 16.45 7.45
C SER A 145 3.39 15.78 6.06
N VAL A 146 2.98 14.52 6.00
CA VAL A 146 2.88 13.78 4.73
C VAL A 146 1.82 14.41 3.83
N GLU A 147 0.66 14.74 4.37
CA GLU A 147 -0.42 15.35 3.60
C GLU A 147 -0.06 16.76 3.11
N SER A 148 0.60 17.56 3.92
CA SER A 148 1.11 18.88 3.53
C SER A 148 2.15 18.78 2.42
N SER A 149 3.07 17.82 2.51
CA SER A 149 4.07 17.56 1.47
C SER A 149 3.43 17.13 0.16
N ARG A 150 2.41 16.29 0.22
CA ARG A 150 1.65 15.85 -0.95
C ARG A 150 0.93 17.01 -1.63
N LYS A 151 0.24 17.87 -0.88
CA LYS A 151 -0.44 19.07 -1.39
C LYS A 151 0.53 20.01 -2.06
N LEU A 152 1.72 20.20 -1.48
CA LEU A 152 2.76 21.02 -2.06
C LEU A 152 3.25 20.47 -3.39
N LEU A 153 3.45 19.16 -3.50
CA LEU A 153 3.85 18.49 -4.74
C LEU A 153 2.77 18.60 -5.83
N GLU A 154 1.51 18.49 -5.46
CA GLU A 154 0.38 18.64 -6.38
C GLU A 154 0.23 20.08 -6.88
N ALA A 155 0.67 21.08 -6.11
CA ALA A 155 0.61 22.50 -6.46
C ALA A 155 1.77 22.93 -7.39
N LEU A 156 2.79 22.12 -7.52
CA LEU A 156 3.94 22.38 -8.42
C LEU A 156 3.66 21.83 -9.82
#